data_7faf87564174f46bfceca15aa1e1956c
#
_entry.id   7faf87564174f46bfceca15aa1e1956c
#
_cell.length_a   1.000
_cell.length_b   1.000
_cell.length_c   1.000
_cell.angle_alpha   90.00
_cell.angle_beta   90.00
_cell.angle_gamma   90.00
#
_symmetry.space_group_name_H-M   'P 1'
#
loop_
_entity.id
_entity.type
_entity.pdbx_description
1 polymer ?
#
loop_
_entity_poly.entity_id
_entity_poly.type
_entity_poly.pdbx_seq_one_letter_code
_entity_poly.pdbx_strand_id
1 'polypeptide(L)'
;MSIGRRSISAGQRHHTRVFVVAQDSSEVGNLVFKINLKHLFSTSPCPSQLEEKEPHAQPEAVACFKQVDDFERMAFAASPSGDAIVAVNYGGCGRTLIYAAAAGVSPGPEMRSVKNYLFLVPVLQQQLLPGGGGCWARSALPDPPDLARGQRESVLAYFVAGARIWISLHLQGTYSFDTARQRWRKEGAWVLPVLGRVVLVPDFLGSSRRLLFVIRYYDHMFCAVDMDARPPAVLGSWREAWPTVGWAAGYRRCSFIPQVSYFGGGRFCVSMTNQTNEEDPRSIVSFKAVELTADLQLIERRSSCYLMPQSSCGSPVTVI
;
A
#
# COMPACT_ATOMS: atom_id res chain seq x y z
N MET A 1 -45.34 -12.31 2.73
CA MET A 1 -44.60 -11.25 3.49
C MET A 1 -43.17 -11.22 2.95
N SER A 2 -42.88 -10.21 2.14
CA SER A 2 -41.58 -10.03 1.49
C SER A 2 -40.69 -9.18 2.40
N ILE A 3 -39.61 -9.74 2.91
CA ILE A 3 -38.63 -9.02 3.70
C ILE A 3 -37.64 -8.38 2.73
N GLY A 4 -37.83 -7.08 2.52
CA GLY A 4 -36.95 -6.28 1.70
C GLY A 4 -35.54 -6.22 2.29
N ARG A 5 -34.56 -6.77 1.54
CA ARG A 5 -33.13 -6.52 1.78
C ARG A 5 -32.85 -5.04 1.50
N ARG A 6 -32.73 -4.25 2.54
CA ARG A 6 -32.11 -2.93 2.43
C ARG A 6 -30.61 -3.15 2.18
N SER A 7 -30.17 -2.89 0.98
CA SER A 7 -28.75 -2.69 0.66
C SER A 7 -28.30 -1.41 1.35
N ILE A 8 -27.49 -1.55 2.37
CA ILE A 8 -26.78 -0.42 2.97
C ILE A 8 -25.64 -0.08 2.01
N SER A 9 -25.90 0.80 1.05
CA SER A 9 -24.82 1.50 0.36
C SER A 9 -24.29 2.54 1.35
N ALA A 10 -23.33 2.13 2.17
CA ALA A 10 -22.50 3.08 2.89
C ALA A 10 -21.78 3.89 1.81
N GLY A 11 -22.13 5.18 1.66
CA GLY A 11 -21.46 6.11 0.79
C GLY A 11 -19.98 6.17 1.14
N GLN A 12 -19.16 5.38 0.45
CA GLN A 12 -17.71 5.46 0.52
C GLN A 12 -17.33 6.86 0.08
N ARG A 13 -17.03 7.74 1.03
CA ARG A 13 -16.40 9.02 0.72
C ARG A 13 -15.07 8.69 0.06
N HIS A 14 -14.99 8.87 -1.24
CA HIS A 14 -13.78 8.64 -2.02
C HIS A 14 -12.72 9.68 -1.61
N HIS A 15 -11.94 9.34 -0.60
CA HIS A 15 -10.81 10.14 -0.19
C HIS A 15 -9.68 9.95 -1.22
N THR A 16 -9.42 10.98 -2.01
CA THR A 16 -8.26 11.04 -2.94
C THR A 16 -7.00 11.50 -2.17
N ARG A 17 -6.76 10.93 -1.02
CA ARG A 17 -5.62 11.27 -0.16
C ARG A 17 -4.79 10.04 0.08
N VAL A 18 -3.48 10.22 0.08
CA VAL A 18 -2.50 9.20 0.47
C VAL A 18 -1.63 9.73 1.59
N PHE A 19 -1.12 8.83 2.40
CA PHE A 19 -0.04 9.16 3.30
C PHE A 19 1.28 8.72 2.67
N VAL A 20 2.28 9.57 2.80
CA VAL A 20 3.66 9.26 2.46
C VAL A 20 4.46 9.28 3.75
N VAL A 21 5.17 8.20 4.02
CA VAL A 21 6.08 8.12 5.17
C VAL A 21 7.49 8.07 4.64
N ALA A 22 8.31 9.03 5.04
CA ALA A 22 9.71 9.11 4.66
C ALA A 22 10.58 9.28 5.90
N GLN A 23 11.71 8.58 5.94
CA GLN A 23 12.71 8.79 6.99
C GLN A 23 13.39 10.13 6.78
N ASP A 24 13.59 10.87 7.86
CA ASP A 24 14.38 12.10 7.89
C ASP A 24 15.66 11.83 8.68
N SER A 25 16.80 11.98 8.02
CA SER A 25 18.12 11.79 8.65
C SER A 25 18.49 12.91 9.63
N SER A 26 17.87 14.09 9.49
CA SER A 26 18.13 15.23 10.38
C SER A 26 17.36 15.13 11.71
N GLU A 27 16.20 14.50 11.72
CA GLU A 27 15.28 14.45 12.87
C GLU A 27 15.21 13.07 13.56
N VAL A 28 16.00 12.09 13.13
CA VAL A 28 15.97 10.71 13.66
C VAL A 28 14.54 10.20 13.78
N GLY A 29 13.83 10.18 12.66
CA GLY A 29 12.43 9.75 12.66
C GLY A 29 11.84 9.54 11.29
N ASN A 30 10.61 9.05 11.28
CA ASN A 30 9.82 8.88 10.05
C ASN A 30 8.73 9.95 10.01
N LEU A 31 8.88 10.90 9.11
CA LEU A 31 7.90 11.96 8.88
C LEU A 31 6.73 11.44 8.06
N VAL A 32 5.55 11.86 8.43
CA VAL A 32 4.29 11.51 7.75
C VAL A 32 3.77 12.73 7.02
N PHE A 33 3.53 12.59 5.73
CA PHE A 33 2.95 13.60 4.87
C PHE A 33 1.58 13.15 4.40
N LYS A 34 0.61 14.08 4.34
CA LYS A 34 -0.73 13.82 3.82
C LYS A 34 -0.90 14.55 2.50
N ILE A 35 -0.94 13.82 1.40
CA ILE A 35 -1.01 14.39 0.05
C ILE A 35 -2.42 14.21 -0.51
N ASN A 36 -3.00 15.31 -1.01
CA ASN A 36 -4.29 15.28 -1.69
C ASN A 36 -4.08 15.19 -3.21
N LEU A 37 -4.46 14.07 -3.78
CA LEU A 37 -4.27 13.77 -5.20
C LEU A 37 -5.51 14.10 -6.06
N LYS A 38 -6.53 14.80 -5.51
CA LYS A 38 -7.76 15.12 -6.22
C LYS A 38 -7.51 15.83 -7.57
N HIS A 39 -6.53 16.72 -7.59
CA HIS A 39 -6.17 17.49 -8.79
C HIS A 39 -5.66 16.62 -9.95
N LEU A 40 -5.11 15.42 -9.65
CA LEU A 40 -4.61 14.51 -10.68
C LEU A 40 -5.73 13.88 -11.51
N PHE A 41 -6.96 13.82 -10.97
CA PHE A 41 -8.14 13.28 -11.63
C PHE A 41 -8.99 14.34 -12.32
N SER A 42 -8.52 15.60 -12.37
CA SER A 42 -9.24 16.68 -13.08
C SER A 42 -9.32 16.39 -14.58
N THR A 43 -10.49 16.59 -15.16
CA THR A 43 -10.78 16.39 -16.59
C THR A 43 -10.33 17.55 -17.46
N SER A 44 -9.83 18.65 -16.88
CA SER A 44 -9.27 19.75 -17.68
C SER A 44 -8.18 19.23 -18.61
N PRO A 45 -8.08 19.74 -19.85
CA PRO A 45 -7.07 19.30 -20.79
C PRO A 45 -5.69 19.33 -20.13
N CYS A 46 -4.96 18.22 -20.21
CA CYS A 46 -3.57 18.22 -19.79
C CYS A 46 -2.82 19.17 -20.73
N PRO A 47 -2.13 20.21 -20.26
CA PRO A 47 -1.15 20.87 -21.09
C PRO A 47 -0.20 19.81 -21.58
N SER A 48 0.11 19.84 -22.86
CA SER A 48 0.88 18.84 -23.63
C SER A 48 1.88 18.05 -22.79
N GLN A 49 1.90 16.75 -22.97
CA GLN A 49 2.57 15.68 -22.21
C GLN A 49 4.09 15.83 -21.98
N LEU A 50 4.68 16.98 -22.23
CA LEU A 50 6.13 17.19 -22.30
C LEU A 50 6.68 18.24 -21.32
N GLU A 51 5.86 18.83 -20.48
CA GLU A 51 6.43 19.66 -19.42
C GLU A 51 6.96 18.76 -18.31
N GLU A 52 8.28 18.58 -18.30
CA GLU A 52 9.06 18.16 -17.14
C GLU A 52 8.76 19.14 -16.00
N LYS A 53 7.73 18.83 -15.22
CA LYS A 53 7.42 19.67 -14.06
C LYS A 53 8.47 19.40 -13.00
N GLU A 54 9.13 20.47 -12.59
CA GLU A 54 9.94 20.42 -11.38
C GLU A 54 9.12 19.83 -10.22
N PRO A 55 9.75 19.04 -9.33
CA PRO A 55 9.07 18.51 -8.17
C PRO A 55 8.47 19.63 -7.34
N HIS A 56 7.26 19.42 -6.86
CA HIS A 56 6.68 20.31 -5.87
C HIS A 56 7.57 20.30 -4.61
N ALA A 57 7.59 21.42 -3.92
CA ALA A 57 8.27 21.52 -2.61
C ALA A 57 7.75 20.43 -1.65
N GLN A 58 8.58 20.07 -0.69
CA GLN A 58 8.23 19.13 0.37
C GLN A 58 6.93 19.58 1.06
N PRO A 59 5.91 18.68 1.17
CA PRO A 59 4.71 18.99 1.92
C PRO A 59 5.01 19.19 3.41
N GLU A 60 4.11 19.83 4.13
CA GLU A 60 4.18 19.89 5.57
C GLU A 60 3.91 18.51 6.19
N ALA A 61 4.77 18.12 7.15
CA ALA A 61 4.59 16.86 7.86
C ALA A 61 3.44 16.99 8.86
N VAL A 62 2.52 16.02 8.84
CA VAL A 62 1.38 15.97 9.77
C VAL A 62 1.70 15.21 11.05
N ALA A 63 2.77 14.41 11.06
CA ALA A 63 3.25 13.67 12.23
C ALA A 63 4.71 13.23 12.04
N CYS A 64 5.35 12.84 13.15
CA CYS A 64 6.65 12.21 13.19
C CYS A 64 6.61 10.98 14.10
N PHE A 65 7.01 9.84 13.57
CA PHE A 65 7.28 8.62 14.35
C PHE A 65 8.75 8.64 14.75
N LYS A 66 9.04 9.15 15.96
CA LYS A 66 10.42 9.21 16.47
C LYS A 66 11.00 7.81 16.60
N GLN A 67 12.21 7.62 16.09
CA GLN A 67 13.02 6.43 16.29
C GLN A 67 13.79 6.52 17.61
N VAL A 68 14.12 5.39 18.20
CA VAL A 68 14.97 5.33 19.40
C VAL A 68 16.44 5.26 19.01
N ASP A 69 16.73 4.63 17.87
CA ASP A 69 18.05 4.54 17.29
C ASP A 69 17.99 4.52 15.76
N ASP A 70 19.13 4.72 15.10
CA ASP A 70 19.26 4.77 13.65
C ASP A 70 19.05 3.40 12.97
N PHE A 71 19.02 2.32 13.73
CA PHE A 71 18.83 0.95 13.23
C PHE A 71 17.38 0.49 13.31
N GLU A 72 16.49 1.29 13.87
CA GLU A 72 15.08 0.97 13.93
C GLU A 72 14.47 0.88 12.51
N ARG A 73 14.01 -0.31 12.14
CA ARG A 73 13.26 -0.52 10.90
C ARG A 73 11.77 -0.56 11.21
N MET A 74 11.04 0.37 10.62
CA MET A 74 9.59 0.46 10.81
C MET A 74 8.84 0.03 9.54
N ALA A 75 7.76 -0.71 9.73
CA ALA A 75 6.77 -0.99 8.70
C ALA A 75 5.51 -0.16 9.00
N PHE A 76 4.84 0.29 7.95
CA PHE A 76 3.69 1.19 8.04
C PHE A 76 2.47 0.60 7.35
N ALA A 77 1.30 0.84 7.92
CA ALA A 77 0.02 0.53 7.29
C ALA A 77 -1.03 1.58 7.66
N ALA A 78 -1.83 2.00 6.69
CA ALA A 78 -2.99 2.84 6.98
C ALA A 78 -4.16 1.99 7.48
N SER A 79 -4.99 2.58 8.34
CA SER A 79 -6.30 2.02 8.67
C SER A 79 -7.18 1.97 7.41
N PRO A 80 -8.14 1.04 7.33
CA PRO A 80 -9.08 1.00 6.20
C PRO A 80 -9.92 2.26 6.03
N SER A 81 -10.15 3.02 7.11
CA SER A 81 -10.80 4.34 7.08
C SER A 81 -9.88 5.45 6.53
N GLY A 82 -8.56 5.20 6.46
CA GLY A 82 -7.58 6.19 6.00
C GLY A 82 -7.38 7.38 6.95
N ASP A 83 -7.73 7.24 8.23
CA ASP A 83 -7.62 8.28 9.27
C ASP A 83 -6.54 8.00 10.31
N ALA A 84 -5.98 6.79 10.29
CA ALA A 84 -4.90 6.39 11.17
C ALA A 84 -3.79 5.64 10.42
N ILE A 85 -2.58 5.72 10.95
CA ILE A 85 -1.40 4.97 10.48
C ILE A 85 -0.85 4.19 11.66
N VAL A 86 -0.60 2.92 11.44
CA VAL A 86 0.12 2.06 12.38
C VAL A 86 1.55 1.92 11.91
N ALA A 87 2.50 2.21 12.78
CA ALA A 87 3.91 1.99 12.60
C ALA A 87 4.40 0.90 13.55
N VAL A 88 5.11 -0.09 13.04
CA VAL A 88 5.64 -1.20 13.84
C VAL A 88 7.13 -1.35 13.61
N ASN A 89 7.90 -1.26 14.67
CA ASN A 89 9.32 -1.60 14.66
C ASN A 89 9.50 -3.11 14.58
N TYR A 90 10.18 -3.58 13.54
CA TYR A 90 10.44 -5.01 13.33
C TYR A 90 11.92 -5.38 13.43
N GLY A 91 12.81 -4.39 13.51
CA GLY A 91 14.26 -4.60 13.66
C GLY A 91 14.77 -4.58 15.10
N GLY A 92 13.93 -4.22 16.07
CA GLY A 92 14.32 -3.98 17.45
C GLY A 92 13.30 -4.47 18.47
N CYS A 93 12.89 -3.59 19.38
CA CYS A 93 12.05 -3.90 20.56
C CYS A 93 10.60 -4.29 20.23
N GLY A 94 10.17 -4.26 18.97
CA GLY A 94 8.78 -4.55 18.59
C GLY A 94 7.77 -3.47 18.98
N ARG A 95 8.23 -2.25 19.20
CA ARG A 95 7.40 -1.10 19.53
C ARG A 95 6.39 -0.81 18.42
N THR A 96 5.16 -0.53 18.81
CA THR A 96 4.11 -0.08 17.91
C THR A 96 3.73 1.36 18.25
N LEU A 97 3.57 2.19 17.24
CA LEU A 97 3.06 3.55 17.35
C LEU A 97 1.85 3.71 16.43
N ILE A 98 0.89 4.50 16.86
CA ILE A 98 -0.33 4.78 16.10
C ILE A 98 -0.48 6.28 15.96
N TYR A 99 -0.54 6.77 14.74
CA TYR A 99 -0.97 8.13 14.43
C TYR A 99 -2.46 8.12 14.12
N ALA A 100 -3.20 9.00 14.78
CA ALA A 100 -4.59 9.29 14.44
C ALA A 100 -4.74 10.81 14.28
N ALA A 101 -5.42 11.24 13.22
CA ALA A 101 -5.52 12.67 12.88
C ALA A 101 -6.11 13.54 14.00
N ALA A 102 -6.95 12.98 14.87
CA ALA A 102 -7.56 13.69 15.99
C ALA A 102 -6.72 13.64 17.29
N ALA A 103 -5.79 12.68 17.43
CA ALA A 103 -5.10 12.40 18.69
C ALA A 103 -3.56 12.48 18.59
N GLY A 104 -3.01 12.68 17.37
CA GLY A 104 -1.57 12.65 17.15
C GLY A 104 -0.98 11.24 17.23
N VAL A 105 0.29 11.14 17.60
CA VAL A 105 1.01 9.85 17.74
C VAL A 105 0.90 9.36 19.18
N SER A 106 0.49 8.11 19.33
CA SER A 106 0.35 7.42 20.62
C SER A 106 0.98 6.01 20.57
N PRO A 107 1.40 5.46 21.72
CA PRO A 107 1.83 4.06 21.77
C PRO A 107 0.68 3.11 21.42
N GLY A 108 1.02 2.06 20.69
CA GLY A 108 0.15 0.93 20.42
C GLY A 108 0.59 -0.33 21.16
N PRO A 109 -0.08 -1.48 20.96
CA PRO A 109 0.28 -2.73 21.59
C PRO A 109 1.65 -3.23 21.09
N GLU A 110 2.55 -3.55 22.02
CA GLU A 110 3.91 -4.01 21.73
C GLU A 110 3.96 -5.40 21.06
N MET A 111 4.96 -5.64 20.21
CA MET A 111 5.22 -6.96 19.63
C MET A 111 6.00 -7.84 20.62
N ARG A 112 5.48 -9.05 20.88
CA ARG A 112 6.11 -10.00 21.80
C ARG A 112 7.33 -10.71 21.21
N SER A 113 7.56 -10.63 19.90
CA SER A 113 8.70 -11.25 19.24
C SER A 113 9.14 -10.46 18.02
N VAL A 114 10.43 -10.33 17.83
CA VAL A 114 11.04 -9.79 16.62
C VAL A 114 10.79 -10.77 15.47
N LYS A 115 10.28 -10.26 14.35
CA LYS A 115 10.08 -11.01 13.11
C LYS A 115 11.03 -10.48 12.06
N ASN A 116 11.77 -11.36 11.40
CA ASN A 116 12.67 -10.97 10.31
C ASN A 116 11.94 -10.48 9.06
N TYR A 117 10.63 -10.76 8.97
CA TYR A 117 9.74 -10.29 7.91
C TYR A 117 8.41 -9.89 8.53
N LEU A 118 8.03 -8.64 8.35
CA LEU A 118 6.76 -8.11 8.81
C LEU A 118 5.97 -7.58 7.62
N PHE A 119 4.74 -8.08 7.47
CA PHE A 119 3.73 -7.35 6.72
C PHE A 119 2.67 -6.89 7.70
N LEU A 120 2.37 -5.61 7.63
CA LEU A 120 1.23 -5.07 8.33
C LEU A 120 0.01 -5.20 7.43
N VAL A 121 -0.90 -6.07 7.86
CA VAL A 121 -2.20 -6.17 7.23
C VAL A 121 -3.22 -5.62 8.22
N PRO A 122 -3.75 -4.42 7.99
CA PRO A 122 -4.82 -3.90 8.82
C PRO A 122 -6.09 -4.70 8.54
N VAL A 123 -6.46 -5.57 9.44
CA VAL A 123 -7.73 -6.28 9.44
C VAL A 123 -8.64 -5.58 10.45
N LEU A 124 -9.75 -5.00 9.98
CA LEU A 124 -10.80 -4.52 10.86
C LEU A 124 -11.52 -5.74 11.48
N GLN A 125 -11.07 -6.15 12.64
CA GLN A 125 -11.92 -6.91 13.55
C GLN A 125 -12.66 -5.89 14.42
N GLN A 126 -13.91 -5.59 14.07
CA GLN A 126 -14.80 -4.81 14.92
C GLN A 126 -15.15 -5.66 16.15
N GLN A 127 -14.29 -5.69 17.14
CA GLN A 127 -14.70 -6.04 18.48
C GLN A 127 -15.38 -4.80 19.06
N LEU A 128 -16.70 -4.79 19.02
CA LEU A 128 -17.52 -3.86 19.79
C LEU A 128 -17.31 -4.20 21.28
N LEU A 129 -16.38 -3.50 21.92
CA LEU A 129 -16.34 -3.48 23.37
C LEU A 129 -17.53 -2.63 23.85
N PRO A 130 -18.21 -3.03 24.95
CA PRO A 130 -19.23 -2.20 25.59
C PRO A 130 -18.57 -0.88 26.02
N GLY A 131 -18.87 0.21 25.33
CA GLY A 131 -18.29 1.53 25.62
C GLY A 131 -17.84 2.34 24.39
N GLY A 132 -17.98 1.81 23.16
CA GLY A 132 -17.84 2.58 21.92
C GLY A 132 -16.41 3.03 21.53
N GLY A 133 -15.39 2.66 22.28
CA GLY A 133 -13.98 2.91 21.95
C GLY A 133 -13.42 1.74 21.15
N GLY A 134 -13.11 1.96 19.86
CA GLY A 134 -12.36 0.98 19.07
C GLY A 134 -10.94 0.86 19.64
N CYS A 135 -10.57 -0.33 20.14
CA CYS A 135 -9.18 -0.58 20.52
C CYS A 135 -8.45 -1.34 19.44
N TRP A 136 -7.19 -0.96 19.21
CA TRP A 136 -6.28 -1.72 18.36
C TRP A 136 -5.84 -2.98 19.12
N ALA A 137 -6.15 -4.15 18.57
CA ALA A 137 -5.65 -5.41 19.07
C ALA A 137 -4.71 -6.01 18.02
N ARG A 138 -3.64 -6.63 18.49
CA ARG A 138 -2.68 -7.32 17.65
C ARG A 138 -2.79 -8.82 17.84
N SER A 139 -2.80 -9.54 16.72
CA SER A 139 -2.68 -11.00 16.73
C SER A 139 -1.53 -11.41 15.81
N ALA A 140 -0.60 -12.21 16.34
CA ALA A 140 0.41 -12.85 15.51
C ALA A 140 -0.28 -13.98 14.73
N LEU A 141 -0.06 -14.04 13.42
CA LEU A 141 -0.53 -15.17 12.63
C LEU A 141 0.36 -16.39 12.90
N PRO A 142 -0.22 -17.59 13.02
CA PRO A 142 0.55 -18.82 12.98
C PRO A 142 1.26 -18.97 11.64
N ASP A 143 2.32 -19.73 11.58
CA ASP A 143 3.01 -20.01 10.31
C ASP A 143 2.10 -20.85 9.39
N PRO A 144 2.15 -20.65 8.06
CA PRO A 144 1.48 -21.53 7.11
C PRO A 144 1.96 -22.98 7.25
N PRO A 145 1.07 -23.99 7.05
CA PRO A 145 1.34 -25.37 7.44
C PRO A 145 2.51 -26.03 6.72
N ASP A 146 2.84 -25.63 5.51
CA ASP A 146 3.88 -26.26 4.69
C ASP A 146 5.23 -25.53 4.76
N LEU A 147 5.36 -24.51 5.64
CA LEU A 147 6.64 -23.84 5.84
C LEU A 147 7.57 -24.75 6.63
N ALA A 148 8.62 -25.24 5.98
CA ALA A 148 9.67 -25.97 6.66
C ALA A 148 10.33 -25.07 7.71
N ARG A 149 10.41 -25.54 8.95
CA ARG A 149 11.05 -24.81 10.06
C ARG A 149 12.48 -24.43 9.67
N GLY A 150 12.74 -23.14 9.62
CA GLY A 150 14.05 -22.58 9.30
C GLY A 150 14.23 -22.09 7.86
N GLN A 151 13.31 -22.33 6.95
CA GLN A 151 13.35 -21.67 5.64
C GLN A 151 12.82 -20.23 5.75
N ARG A 152 13.66 -19.29 5.33
CA ARG A 152 13.29 -17.87 5.22
C ARG A 152 12.56 -17.67 3.90
N GLU A 153 11.26 -17.97 3.89
CA GLU A 153 10.45 -17.78 2.70
C GLU A 153 10.12 -16.30 2.49
N SER A 154 10.34 -15.84 1.26
CA SER A 154 9.99 -14.48 0.88
C SER A 154 8.50 -14.40 0.54
N VAL A 155 7.76 -13.56 1.27
CA VAL A 155 6.41 -13.20 0.88
C VAL A 155 6.49 -12.24 -0.30
N LEU A 156 5.99 -12.67 -1.44
CA LEU A 156 5.96 -11.87 -2.65
C LEU A 156 4.79 -10.88 -2.64
N ALA A 157 3.61 -11.37 -2.27
CA ALA A 157 2.40 -10.57 -2.29
C ALA A 157 1.49 -10.86 -1.10
N TYR A 158 0.72 -9.86 -0.69
CA TYR A 158 -0.30 -10.03 0.34
C TYR A 158 -1.47 -9.06 0.14
N PHE A 159 -2.66 -9.49 0.53
CA PHE A 159 -3.87 -8.66 0.51
C PHE A 159 -4.94 -9.22 1.45
N VAL A 160 -5.97 -8.45 1.67
CA VAL A 160 -7.14 -8.85 2.47
C VAL A 160 -8.36 -8.99 1.57
N ALA A 161 -9.09 -10.08 1.74
CA ALA A 161 -10.35 -10.34 1.07
C ALA A 161 -11.41 -10.76 2.11
N GLY A 162 -12.28 -9.84 2.48
CA GLY A 162 -13.24 -10.07 3.57
C GLY A 162 -12.52 -10.40 4.88
N ALA A 163 -12.87 -11.53 5.51
CA ALA A 163 -12.24 -12.02 6.73
C ALA A 163 -10.99 -12.89 6.46
N ARG A 164 -10.38 -12.81 5.27
CA ARG A 164 -9.22 -13.62 4.92
C ARG A 164 -8.03 -12.77 4.57
N ILE A 165 -6.86 -13.15 5.10
CA ILE A 165 -5.56 -12.62 4.73
C ILE A 165 -4.95 -13.60 3.72
N TRP A 166 -4.59 -13.10 2.55
CA TRP A 166 -3.95 -13.86 1.49
C TRP A 166 -2.48 -13.53 1.43
N ILE A 167 -1.65 -14.55 1.28
CA ILE A 167 -0.21 -14.40 1.05
C ILE A 167 0.22 -15.29 -0.10
N SER A 168 1.15 -14.79 -0.91
CA SER A 168 1.80 -15.57 -1.97
C SER A 168 3.28 -15.70 -1.62
N LEU A 169 3.74 -16.94 -1.47
CA LEU A 169 5.11 -17.26 -1.04
C LEU A 169 5.93 -17.70 -2.25
N HIS A 170 7.17 -17.22 -2.32
CA HIS A 170 8.08 -17.61 -3.39
C HIS A 170 8.28 -19.13 -3.40
N LEU A 171 8.09 -19.77 -4.56
CA LEU A 171 8.23 -21.21 -4.81
C LEU A 171 7.29 -22.14 -4.02
N GLN A 172 6.43 -21.63 -3.13
CA GLN A 172 5.56 -22.48 -2.30
C GLN A 172 4.06 -22.39 -2.64
N GLY A 173 3.68 -21.33 -3.34
CA GLY A 173 2.30 -21.11 -3.74
C GLY A 173 1.57 -20.06 -2.93
N THR A 174 0.27 -20.06 -3.03
CA THR A 174 -0.59 -19.05 -2.39
C THR A 174 -1.46 -19.68 -1.31
N TYR A 175 -1.54 -18.98 -0.19
CA TYR A 175 -2.27 -19.38 1.01
C TYR A 175 -3.26 -18.30 1.43
N SER A 176 -4.34 -18.70 2.09
CA SER A 176 -5.25 -17.79 2.78
C SER A 176 -5.39 -18.16 4.25
N PHE A 177 -5.42 -17.16 5.12
CA PHE A 177 -5.70 -17.32 6.54
C PHE A 177 -7.10 -16.80 6.86
N ASP A 178 -7.97 -17.67 7.35
CA ASP A 178 -9.31 -17.31 7.81
C ASP A 178 -9.21 -16.76 9.25
N THR A 179 -9.43 -15.45 9.40
CA THR A 179 -9.28 -14.78 10.71
C THR A 179 -10.33 -15.18 11.72
N ALA A 180 -11.51 -15.63 11.27
CA ALA A 180 -12.57 -16.11 12.16
C ALA A 180 -12.31 -17.54 12.65
N ARG A 181 -11.81 -18.41 11.76
CA ARG A 181 -11.51 -19.81 12.09
C ARG A 181 -10.07 -20.04 12.55
N GLN A 182 -9.23 -19.01 12.50
CA GLN A 182 -7.82 -19.05 12.91
C GLN A 182 -7.02 -20.16 12.22
N ARG A 183 -7.24 -20.38 10.93
CA ARG A 183 -6.56 -21.46 10.20
C ARG A 183 -6.15 -21.06 8.79
N TRP A 184 -5.01 -21.59 8.37
CA TRP A 184 -4.52 -21.50 7.01
C TRP A 184 -5.20 -22.51 6.08
N ARG A 185 -5.30 -22.12 4.81
CA ARG A 185 -5.64 -22.98 3.69
C ARG A 185 -4.68 -22.69 2.54
N LYS A 186 -4.13 -23.74 1.91
CA LYS A 186 -3.42 -23.61 0.64
C LYS A 186 -4.43 -23.43 -0.48
N GLU A 187 -4.31 -22.36 -1.23
CA GLU A 187 -5.22 -22.04 -2.32
C GLU A 187 -4.74 -22.62 -3.65
N GLY A 188 -3.43 -22.84 -3.78
CA GLY A 188 -2.81 -23.48 -4.92
C GLY A 188 -1.29 -23.44 -4.89
N ALA A 189 -0.68 -24.22 -5.80
CA ALA A 189 0.77 -24.18 -6.03
C ALA A 189 1.22 -22.96 -6.84
N TRP A 190 0.28 -22.19 -7.38
CA TRP A 190 0.56 -20.99 -8.15
C TRP A 190 0.98 -19.84 -7.24
N VAL A 191 1.82 -18.99 -7.76
CA VAL A 191 2.32 -17.77 -7.11
C VAL A 191 1.79 -16.58 -7.87
N LEU A 192 1.32 -15.55 -7.17
CA LEU A 192 0.91 -14.30 -7.80
C LEU A 192 2.14 -13.63 -8.44
N PRO A 193 2.06 -13.19 -9.70
CA PRO A 193 3.19 -12.59 -10.42
C PRO A 193 3.44 -11.13 -10.02
N VAL A 194 3.33 -10.82 -8.73
CA VAL A 194 3.29 -9.47 -8.18
C VAL A 194 4.15 -9.37 -6.95
N LEU A 195 4.55 -8.15 -6.58
CA LEU A 195 5.37 -7.90 -5.41
C LEU A 195 4.68 -6.89 -4.49
N GLY A 196 4.70 -7.17 -3.19
CA GLY A 196 4.23 -6.27 -2.15
C GLY A 196 2.72 -6.28 -1.93
N ARG A 197 2.19 -5.12 -1.57
CA ARG A 197 0.77 -4.95 -1.27
C ARG A 197 -0.06 -4.95 -2.56
N VAL A 198 -1.14 -5.69 -2.54
CA VAL A 198 -2.08 -5.84 -3.65
C VAL A 198 -3.40 -5.17 -3.30
N VAL A 199 -4.05 -4.54 -4.27
CA VAL A 199 -5.37 -3.93 -4.11
C VAL A 199 -6.42 -4.87 -4.69
N LEU A 200 -7.22 -5.48 -3.82
CA LEU A 200 -8.41 -6.25 -4.23
C LEU A 200 -9.60 -5.33 -4.37
N VAL A 201 -10.23 -5.33 -5.53
CA VAL A 201 -11.48 -4.60 -5.78
C VAL A 201 -12.55 -5.63 -6.17
N PRO A 202 -13.42 -6.01 -5.23
CA PRO A 202 -14.58 -6.82 -5.55
C PRO A 202 -15.58 -6.00 -6.36
N ASP A 203 -16.30 -6.65 -7.23
CA ASP A 203 -17.38 -6.04 -8.03
C ASP A 203 -16.94 -4.78 -8.80
N PHE A 204 -15.72 -4.83 -9.37
CA PHE A 204 -15.12 -3.70 -10.07
C PHE A 204 -16.06 -3.14 -11.14
N LEU A 205 -16.52 -1.89 -10.95
CA LEU A 205 -17.44 -1.17 -11.84
C LEU A 205 -18.69 -1.99 -12.23
N GLY A 206 -19.24 -2.77 -11.30
CA GLY A 206 -20.43 -3.61 -11.51
C GLY A 206 -20.12 -4.99 -12.09
N SER A 207 -18.87 -5.33 -12.31
CA SER A 207 -18.46 -6.69 -12.67
C SER A 207 -18.60 -7.62 -11.46
N SER A 208 -19.08 -8.83 -11.64
CA SER A 208 -19.12 -9.85 -10.58
C SER A 208 -17.76 -10.48 -10.26
N ARG A 209 -16.69 -10.03 -10.92
CA ARG A 209 -15.34 -10.57 -10.77
C ARG A 209 -14.59 -9.95 -9.59
N ARG A 210 -13.75 -10.76 -8.97
CA ARG A 210 -12.79 -10.29 -7.96
C ARG A 210 -11.47 -9.96 -8.65
N LEU A 211 -11.21 -8.68 -8.87
CA LEU A 211 -9.99 -8.23 -9.54
C LEU A 211 -8.94 -7.76 -8.54
N LEU A 212 -7.70 -8.21 -8.72
CA LEU A 212 -6.53 -7.62 -8.09
C LEU A 212 -5.90 -6.62 -9.03
N PHE A 213 -5.57 -5.45 -8.48
CA PHE A 213 -4.79 -4.44 -9.18
C PHE A 213 -3.43 -4.33 -8.54
N VAL A 214 -2.37 -4.48 -9.35
CA VAL A 214 -1.01 -4.75 -8.87
C VAL A 214 0.04 -4.16 -9.80
N ILE A 215 1.26 -4.05 -9.29
CA ILE A 215 2.44 -3.88 -10.12
C ILE A 215 3.12 -5.23 -10.29
N ARG A 216 3.26 -5.69 -11.53
CA ARG A 216 3.85 -6.98 -11.84
C ARG A 216 5.36 -6.97 -11.60
N TYR A 217 5.87 -8.07 -11.04
CA TYR A 217 7.26 -8.15 -10.60
C TYR A 217 8.30 -8.06 -11.72
N TYR A 218 8.02 -8.71 -12.86
CA TYR A 218 9.05 -8.89 -13.91
C TYR A 218 9.31 -7.64 -14.74
N ASP A 219 8.28 -6.89 -15.08
CA ASP A 219 8.31 -5.76 -16.01
C ASP A 219 7.74 -4.49 -15.39
N HIS A 220 7.34 -4.57 -14.14
CA HIS A 220 6.75 -3.48 -13.37
C HIS A 220 5.50 -2.85 -13.99
N MET A 221 4.77 -3.58 -14.83
CA MET A 221 3.54 -3.06 -15.42
C MET A 221 2.40 -3.06 -14.40
N PHE A 222 1.55 -2.05 -14.48
CA PHE A 222 0.27 -2.02 -13.77
C PHE A 222 -0.66 -3.05 -14.41
N CYS A 223 -1.23 -3.95 -13.65
CA CYS A 223 -2.02 -5.07 -14.16
C CYS A 223 -3.30 -5.28 -13.39
N ALA A 224 -4.32 -5.79 -14.10
CA ALA A 224 -5.52 -6.40 -13.51
C ALA A 224 -5.41 -7.92 -13.58
N VAL A 225 -5.64 -8.59 -12.46
CA VAL A 225 -5.59 -10.06 -12.35
C VAL A 225 -6.94 -10.58 -11.86
N ASP A 226 -7.51 -11.52 -12.59
CA ASP A 226 -8.74 -12.21 -12.23
C ASP A 226 -8.46 -13.29 -11.18
N MET A 227 -9.02 -13.11 -9.99
CA MET A 227 -8.90 -14.06 -8.88
C MET A 227 -9.91 -15.20 -8.93
N ASP A 228 -10.87 -15.17 -9.83
CA ASP A 228 -11.84 -16.24 -10.02
C ASP A 228 -11.33 -17.31 -11.01
N ALA A 229 -10.35 -16.97 -11.84
CA ALA A 229 -9.61 -17.94 -12.64
C ALA A 229 -8.72 -18.85 -11.76
N ARG A 230 -8.45 -20.08 -12.22
CA ARG A 230 -7.60 -21.05 -11.53
C ARG A 230 -6.59 -21.67 -12.50
N PRO A 231 -5.31 -21.29 -12.47
CA PRO A 231 -4.68 -20.23 -11.65
C PRO A 231 -5.20 -18.83 -11.99
N PRO A 232 -4.98 -17.82 -11.11
CA PRO A 232 -5.31 -16.44 -11.42
C PRO A 232 -4.70 -15.97 -12.73
N ALA A 233 -5.49 -15.22 -13.52
CA ALA A 233 -5.12 -14.82 -14.88
C ALA A 233 -5.00 -13.30 -15.01
N VAL A 234 -3.96 -12.83 -15.71
CA VAL A 234 -3.81 -11.42 -16.05
C VAL A 234 -4.80 -11.08 -17.17
N LEU A 235 -5.69 -10.12 -16.94
CA LEU A 235 -6.68 -9.64 -17.90
C LEU A 235 -6.19 -8.45 -18.72
N GLY A 236 -5.35 -7.62 -18.14
CA GLY A 236 -4.78 -6.44 -18.80
C GLY A 236 -3.51 -5.97 -18.09
N SER A 237 -2.66 -5.26 -18.83
CA SER A 237 -1.44 -4.68 -18.33
C SER A 237 -1.11 -3.39 -19.07
N TRP A 238 -0.68 -2.36 -18.31
CA TRP A 238 -0.52 -1.01 -18.81
C TRP A 238 0.81 -0.41 -18.33
N ARG A 239 1.66 -0.06 -19.29
CA ARG A 239 2.91 0.65 -19.03
C ARG A 239 2.66 2.15 -18.83
N GLU A 240 1.62 2.67 -19.45
CA GLU A 240 1.22 4.07 -19.44
C GLU A 240 0.80 4.55 -18.04
N ALA A 241 0.49 3.62 -17.13
CA ALA A 241 0.21 3.92 -15.73
C ALA A 241 1.45 4.37 -14.94
N TRP A 242 2.65 4.30 -15.53
CA TRP A 242 3.87 4.72 -14.85
C TRP A 242 3.96 6.23 -14.73
N PRO A 243 4.43 6.73 -13.57
CA PRO A 243 4.76 8.14 -13.43
C PRO A 243 5.88 8.50 -14.41
N THR A 244 5.61 9.41 -15.34
CA THR A 244 6.58 9.87 -16.37
C THR A 244 7.43 11.05 -15.90
N VAL A 245 7.26 11.49 -14.67
CA VAL A 245 7.88 12.70 -14.13
C VAL A 245 9.36 12.45 -13.85
N GLY A 246 10.22 13.35 -14.38
CA GLY A 246 11.60 13.53 -13.93
C GLY A 246 12.60 12.50 -14.42
N TRP A 247 12.42 11.89 -15.61
CA TRP A 247 13.46 11.08 -16.25
C TRP A 247 14.53 11.91 -16.95
N ALA A 248 14.41 13.26 -16.94
CA ALA A 248 15.46 14.13 -17.36
C ALA A 248 16.71 13.89 -16.50
N ALA A 249 17.80 13.62 -17.17
CA ALA A 249 19.17 13.46 -16.72
C ALA A 249 19.41 13.76 -15.21
N GLY A 250 19.53 12.72 -14.40
CA GLY A 250 19.95 12.93 -13.02
C GLY A 250 19.23 12.12 -11.94
N TYR A 251 18.22 11.33 -12.25
CA TYR A 251 17.55 10.52 -11.21
C TYR A 251 17.94 9.05 -11.30
N ARG A 252 18.39 8.47 -10.19
CA ARG A 252 18.54 7.02 -10.05
C ARG A 252 17.23 6.40 -9.64
N ARG A 253 16.86 5.33 -10.33
CA ARG A 253 15.78 4.47 -9.92
C ARG A 253 16.15 3.79 -8.60
N CYS A 254 15.56 4.21 -7.50
CA CYS A 254 15.65 3.42 -6.28
C CYS A 254 14.87 2.13 -6.47
N SER A 255 15.41 1.04 -5.97
CA SER A 255 14.83 -0.30 -6.05
C SER A 255 13.56 -0.47 -5.19
N PHE A 256 12.80 0.61 -4.97
CA PHE A 256 11.58 0.55 -4.18
C PHE A 256 10.42 0.09 -5.05
N ILE A 257 9.62 -0.78 -4.46
CA ILE A 257 8.47 -1.38 -5.11
C ILE A 257 7.42 -0.31 -5.35
N PRO A 258 7.01 -0.06 -6.61
CA PRO A 258 5.91 0.85 -6.89
C PRO A 258 4.64 0.39 -6.19
N GLN A 259 3.80 1.32 -5.78
CA GLN A 259 2.58 1.03 -5.05
C GLN A 259 1.36 1.50 -5.81
N VAL A 260 0.24 0.80 -5.59
CA VAL A 260 -1.06 1.12 -6.19
C VAL A 260 -2.02 1.52 -5.09
N SER A 261 -2.71 2.63 -5.28
CA SER A 261 -3.81 3.08 -4.43
C SER A 261 -5.10 3.16 -5.25
N TYR A 262 -6.21 2.69 -4.70
CA TYR A 262 -7.53 2.71 -5.33
C TYR A 262 -8.44 3.73 -4.65
N PHE A 263 -9.09 4.58 -5.43
CA PHE A 263 -9.95 5.66 -4.95
C PHE A 263 -11.42 5.48 -5.31
N GLY A 264 -11.81 4.29 -5.77
CA GLY A 264 -13.18 4.01 -6.21
C GLY A 264 -13.47 4.51 -7.62
N GLY A 265 -14.55 3.97 -8.23
CA GLY A 265 -15.00 4.39 -9.56
C GLY A 265 -13.97 4.19 -10.67
N GLY A 266 -13.16 3.14 -10.61
CA GLY A 266 -12.11 2.87 -11.60
C GLY A 266 -10.85 3.74 -11.46
N ARG A 267 -10.74 4.59 -10.44
CA ARG A 267 -9.63 5.54 -10.26
C ARG A 267 -8.50 4.94 -9.45
N PHE A 268 -7.31 4.96 -10.02
CA PHE A 268 -6.09 4.45 -9.40
C PHE A 268 -4.99 5.51 -9.41
N CYS A 269 -4.08 5.38 -8.48
CA CYS A 269 -2.82 6.11 -8.51
C CYS A 269 -1.66 5.11 -8.36
N VAL A 270 -0.75 5.16 -9.29
CA VAL A 270 0.55 4.48 -9.19
C VAL A 270 1.54 5.46 -8.62
N SER A 271 2.22 5.07 -7.55
CA SER A 271 3.28 5.86 -6.92
C SER A 271 4.62 5.16 -7.03
N MET A 272 5.67 5.95 -7.18
CA MET A 272 7.04 5.48 -7.28
C MET A 272 7.99 6.43 -6.56
N THR A 273 9.03 5.89 -5.95
CA THR A 273 10.08 6.67 -5.31
C THR A 273 11.36 6.58 -6.13
N ASN A 274 11.96 7.73 -6.37
CA ASN A 274 13.26 7.91 -7.04
C ASN A 274 14.19 8.68 -6.11
N GLN A 275 15.48 8.61 -6.36
CA GLN A 275 16.48 9.48 -5.70
C GLN A 275 17.18 10.33 -6.76
N THR A 276 17.57 11.54 -6.37
CA THR A 276 18.44 12.38 -7.19
C THR A 276 19.85 11.77 -7.27
N ASN A 277 20.58 12.06 -8.36
CA ASN A 277 21.99 11.62 -8.52
C ASN A 277 22.99 12.61 -7.90
N GLU A 278 22.55 13.56 -7.09
CA GLU A 278 23.36 14.57 -6.45
C GLU A 278 24.25 13.96 -5.35
N GLU A 279 25.28 14.68 -4.94
CA GLU A 279 26.13 14.31 -3.80
C GLU A 279 25.30 14.19 -2.50
N ASP A 280 24.21 14.94 -2.46
CA ASP A 280 23.22 14.95 -1.38
C ASP A 280 21.87 14.41 -1.91
N PRO A 281 21.67 13.08 -1.95
CA PRO A 281 20.54 12.48 -2.64
C PRO A 281 19.22 12.76 -1.92
N ARG A 282 18.31 13.44 -2.60
CA ARG A 282 16.93 13.66 -2.13
C ARG A 282 16.01 12.60 -2.71
N SER A 283 15.06 12.15 -1.92
CA SER A 283 13.99 11.28 -2.39
C SER A 283 12.90 12.10 -3.07
N ILE A 284 12.38 11.57 -4.18
CA ILE A 284 11.23 12.13 -4.89
C ILE A 284 10.16 11.07 -4.96
N VAL A 285 8.95 11.41 -4.55
CA VAL A 285 7.77 10.57 -4.75
C VAL A 285 6.98 11.08 -5.93
N SER A 286 6.83 10.25 -6.92
CA SER A 286 6.07 10.53 -8.14
C SER A 286 4.73 9.78 -8.10
N PHE A 287 3.68 10.45 -8.58
CA PHE A 287 2.32 9.94 -8.67
C PHE A 287 1.81 10.03 -10.10
N LYS A 288 1.21 8.96 -10.61
CA LYS A 288 0.45 8.94 -11.85
C LYS A 288 -0.96 8.48 -11.57
N ALA A 289 -1.93 9.34 -11.85
CA ALA A 289 -3.33 8.97 -11.81
C ALA A 289 -3.76 8.33 -13.12
N VAL A 290 -4.54 7.28 -13.02
CA VAL A 290 -5.16 6.59 -14.14
C VAL A 290 -6.58 6.19 -13.80
N GLU A 291 -7.43 6.04 -14.81
CA GLU A 291 -8.77 5.47 -14.65
C GLU A 291 -8.89 4.25 -15.55
N LEU A 292 -9.56 3.22 -15.06
CA LEU A 292 -9.94 2.07 -15.87
C LEU A 292 -11.45 2.04 -16.04
N THR A 293 -11.89 1.81 -17.27
CA THR A 293 -13.29 1.55 -17.58
C THR A 293 -13.71 0.14 -17.15
N ALA A 294 -15.01 -0.18 -17.22
CA ALA A 294 -15.51 -1.52 -16.95
C ALA A 294 -14.90 -2.59 -17.91
N ASP A 295 -14.55 -2.19 -19.11
CA ASP A 295 -13.88 -3.04 -20.12
C ASP A 295 -12.36 -3.02 -19.99
N LEU A 296 -11.84 -2.53 -18.86
CA LEU A 296 -10.41 -2.43 -18.57
C LEU A 296 -9.62 -1.59 -19.59
N GLN A 297 -10.24 -0.57 -20.20
CA GLN A 297 -9.52 0.40 -21.01
C GLN A 297 -8.91 1.46 -20.10
N LEU A 298 -7.61 1.74 -20.27
CA LEU A 298 -6.89 2.72 -19.49
C LEU A 298 -7.14 4.13 -20.04
N ILE A 299 -7.46 5.05 -19.14
CA ILE A 299 -7.53 6.49 -19.39
C ILE A 299 -6.43 7.14 -18.56
N GLU A 300 -5.44 7.70 -19.22
CA GLU A 300 -4.39 8.43 -18.55
C GLU A 300 -4.93 9.73 -17.94
N ARG A 301 -4.43 10.02 -16.74
CA ARG A 301 -4.68 11.27 -16.04
C ARG A 301 -3.35 11.97 -15.77
N ARG A 302 -3.35 12.96 -14.90
CA ARG A 302 -2.17 13.78 -14.61
C ARG A 302 -1.15 13.04 -13.76
N SER A 303 0.08 13.52 -13.83
CA SER A 303 1.16 13.14 -12.90
C SER A 303 1.58 14.33 -12.05
N SER A 304 2.14 14.06 -10.89
CA SER A 304 2.86 15.03 -10.08
C SER A 304 3.98 14.35 -9.30
N CYS A 305 4.93 15.13 -8.83
CA CYS A 305 5.99 14.64 -7.95
C CYS A 305 6.26 15.65 -6.83
N TYR A 306 6.78 15.13 -5.72
CA TYR A 306 7.06 15.89 -4.52
C TYR A 306 8.45 15.56 -4.00
N LEU A 307 9.20 16.58 -3.60
CA LEU A 307 10.43 16.39 -2.84
C LEU A 307 10.09 15.82 -1.47
N MET A 308 10.90 14.87 -1.02
CA MET A 308 10.83 14.28 0.33
C MET A 308 12.09 14.66 1.10
N PRO A 309 12.09 14.51 2.43
CA PRO A 309 13.28 14.75 3.24
C PRO A 309 14.47 13.96 2.72
N GLN A 310 15.64 14.48 3.02
CA GLN A 310 16.89 13.75 2.84
C GLN A 310 16.87 12.51 3.75
N SER A 311 16.98 11.35 3.14
CA SER A 311 17.09 10.10 3.89
C SER A 311 18.47 9.50 3.70
N SER A 312 18.98 8.84 4.74
CA SER A 312 20.16 8.00 4.62
C SER A 312 19.95 7.00 3.47
N CYS A 313 21.00 6.76 2.68
CA CYS A 313 20.95 5.90 1.50
C CYS A 313 20.27 4.55 1.81
N GLY A 314 19.18 4.27 1.11
CA GLY A 314 18.44 3.01 1.24
C GLY A 314 17.20 3.03 2.13
N SER A 315 16.85 4.17 2.75
CA SER A 315 15.63 4.23 3.55
C SER A 315 14.38 4.30 2.66
N PRO A 316 13.42 3.38 2.85
CA PRO A 316 12.25 3.32 2.00
C PRO A 316 11.29 4.49 2.27
N VAL A 317 10.81 5.12 1.21
CA VAL A 317 9.61 5.94 1.27
C VAL A 317 8.41 5.04 1.02
N THR A 318 7.46 5.03 1.94
CA THR A 318 6.26 4.20 1.87
C THR A 318 5.04 5.05 1.57
N VAL A 319 4.27 4.68 0.54
CA VAL A 319 2.96 5.29 0.24
C VAL A 319 1.86 4.35 0.73
N ILE A 320 0.93 4.84 1.53
CA ILE A 320 -0.14 4.06 2.15
C ILE A 320 -1.50 4.77 2.08
#